data_45505221d7450ebc1a534e5218f5bad4
#
_entry.id   45505221d7450ebc1a534e5218f5bad4
#
_cell.length_a   1.000
_cell.length_b   1.000
_cell.length_c   1.000
_cell.angle_alpha   90.00
_cell.angle_beta   90.00
_cell.angle_gamma   90.00
#
_symmetry.space_group_name_H-M   'P 1'
#
loop_
_entity.id
_entity.type
_entity.pdbx_description
1 polymer ?
#
loop_
_entity_poly.entity_id
_entity_poly.type
_entity_poly.pdbx_seq_one_letter_code
_entity_poly.pdbx_strand_id
1 'polypeptide(L)'
;ILDNKSLVRDDIVQGMLDDVKKYDIVSLKTLERAMLIINDTPGSQVVRADVMPGDAVGTSDFAVGTVADPRHEGFVLVDNEGTAATGKNRVSFNWDWNSPTGRGDRLSTSGLVSEQQGLLNGRLDYTTSLTPSGWRGEVAVGRTKYEVSPSFFNSSTPPSVTGTANTYELGATYPLR
;
A
#
# COMPACT_ATOMS: atom_id res chain seq x y z
N ILE A 1 14.56 -10.20 -20.94
CA ILE A 1 14.86 -11.36 -20.06
C ILE A 1 14.51 -10.97 -18.63
N LEU A 2 13.66 -11.76 -17.97
CA LEU A 2 13.20 -11.52 -16.60
C LEU A 2 13.72 -12.64 -15.69
N ASP A 3 14.45 -12.28 -14.62
CA ASP A 3 14.76 -13.14 -13.47
C ASP A 3 13.91 -12.69 -12.28
N ASN A 4 12.69 -13.22 -12.18
CA ASN A 4 11.73 -12.81 -11.16
C ASN A 4 11.80 -13.70 -9.91
N LYS A 5 12.23 -13.13 -8.80
CA LYS A 5 12.22 -13.74 -7.46
C LYS A 5 11.34 -12.95 -6.48
N SER A 6 10.46 -12.09 -7.00
CA SER A 6 9.50 -11.33 -6.21
C SER A 6 8.29 -12.17 -5.77
N LEU A 7 7.39 -11.58 -4.99
CA LEU A 7 6.11 -12.19 -4.63
C LEU A 7 5.07 -12.06 -5.74
N VAL A 8 5.38 -11.28 -6.78
CA VAL A 8 4.48 -11.00 -7.91
C VAL A 8 4.72 -12.03 -9.00
N ARG A 9 3.65 -12.52 -9.63
CA ARG A 9 3.74 -13.50 -10.71
C ARG A 9 4.50 -12.98 -11.92
N ASP A 10 5.18 -13.87 -12.62
CA ASP A 10 5.99 -13.56 -13.78
C ASP A 10 5.22 -12.86 -14.89
N ASP A 11 3.98 -13.29 -15.15
CA ASP A 11 3.13 -12.70 -16.19
C ASP A 11 2.78 -11.23 -15.90
N ILE A 12 2.63 -10.86 -14.63
CA ILE A 12 2.36 -9.49 -14.21
C ILE A 12 3.59 -8.61 -14.36
N VAL A 13 4.75 -9.06 -13.83
CA VAL A 13 6.01 -8.31 -13.94
C VAL A 13 6.44 -8.18 -15.39
N GLN A 14 6.33 -9.27 -16.18
CA GLN A 14 6.64 -9.26 -17.60
C GLN A 14 5.71 -8.29 -18.36
N GLY A 15 4.42 -8.26 -18.02
CA GLY A 15 3.47 -7.31 -18.61
C GLY A 15 3.86 -5.85 -18.38
N MET A 16 4.39 -5.51 -17.20
CA MET A 16 4.89 -4.16 -16.90
C MET A 16 6.13 -3.80 -17.75
N LEU A 17 7.02 -4.77 -18.01
CA LEU A 17 8.16 -4.58 -18.89
C LEU A 17 7.74 -4.51 -20.36
N ASP A 18 6.76 -5.29 -20.77
CA ASP A 18 6.27 -5.29 -22.15
C ASP A 18 5.48 -4.04 -22.51
N ASP A 19 4.95 -3.31 -21.51
CA ASP A 19 4.31 -2.00 -21.76
C ASP A 19 5.26 -0.99 -22.39
N VAL A 20 6.57 -1.12 -22.15
CA VAL A 20 7.62 -0.31 -22.79
C VAL A 20 7.69 -0.55 -24.30
N LYS A 21 7.36 -1.76 -24.78
CA LYS A 21 7.39 -2.12 -26.22
C LYS A 21 6.30 -1.46 -27.05
N LYS A 22 5.33 -0.80 -26.42
CA LYS A 22 4.30 -0.01 -27.12
C LYS A 22 4.87 1.26 -27.78
N TYR A 23 6.08 1.63 -27.42
CA TYR A 23 6.77 2.78 -27.99
C TYR A 23 7.69 2.34 -29.12
N ASP A 24 7.64 3.00 -30.26
CA ASP A 24 8.49 2.68 -31.43
C ASP A 24 10.00 2.77 -31.12
N ILE A 25 10.35 3.65 -30.16
CA ILE A 25 11.72 3.80 -29.67
C ILE A 25 11.71 3.62 -28.15
N VAL A 26 12.36 2.57 -27.68
CA VAL A 26 12.56 2.35 -26.25
C VAL A 26 13.67 3.29 -25.76
N SER A 27 13.29 4.29 -25.00
CA SER A 27 14.22 5.23 -24.37
C SER A 27 14.59 4.77 -22.95
N LEU A 28 15.73 5.26 -22.44
CA LEU A 28 16.11 5.06 -21.04
C LEU A 28 14.99 5.49 -20.09
N LYS A 29 14.31 6.59 -20.39
CA LYS A 29 13.20 7.11 -19.59
C LYS A 29 12.00 6.15 -19.54
N THR A 30 11.66 5.47 -20.64
CA THR A 30 10.56 4.49 -20.65
C THR A 30 10.91 3.24 -19.85
N LEU A 31 12.18 2.81 -19.87
CA LEU A 31 12.66 1.71 -19.06
C LEU A 31 12.68 2.05 -17.55
N GLU A 32 13.21 3.23 -17.21
CA GLU A 32 13.19 3.74 -15.82
C GLU A 32 11.76 3.79 -15.28
N ARG A 33 10.81 4.23 -16.08
CA ARG A 33 9.39 4.23 -15.71
C ARG A 33 8.88 2.83 -15.39
N ALA A 34 9.18 1.82 -16.22
CA ALA A 34 8.77 0.44 -15.97
C ALA A 34 9.37 -0.10 -14.67
N MET A 35 10.66 0.16 -14.43
CA MET A 35 11.34 -0.24 -13.20
C MET A 35 10.73 0.42 -11.95
N LEU A 36 10.37 1.70 -12.05
CA LEU A 36 9.70 2.41 -10.97
C LEU A 36 8.31 1.85 -10.69
N ILE A 37 7.54 1.48 -11.72
CA ILE A 37 6.23 0.82 -11.56
C ILE A 37 6.38 -0.52 -10.85
N ILE A 38 7.40 -1.32 -11.22
CA ILE A 38 7.70 -2.60 -10.56
C ILE A 38 8.10 -2.37 -9.10
N ASN A 39 8.96 -1.39 -8.81
CA ASN A 39 9.35 -1.05 -7.43
C ASN A 39 8.20 -0.51 -6.58
N ASP A 40 7.24 0.19 -7.18
CA ASP A 40 6.04 0.66 -6.47
C ASP A 40 5.02 -0.48 -6.27
N THR A 41 5.27 -1.67 -6.85
CA THR A 41 4.36 -2.82 -6.77
C THR A 41 4.66 -3.65 -5.51
N PRO A 42 3.70 -3.79 -4.57
CA PRO A 42 3.90 -4.52 -3.33
C PRO A 42 4.41 -5.94 -3.53
N GLY A 43 5.48 -6.27 -2.83
CA GLY A 43 6.10 -7.59 -2.91
C GLY A 43 7.14 -7.72 -4.02
N SER A 44 7.53 -6.62 -4.69
CA SER A 44 8.54 -6.65 -5.75
C SER A 44 9.51 -5.48 -5.65
N GLN A 45 10.81 -5.77 -5.74
CA GLN A 45 11.87 -4.78 -5.83
C GLN A 45 12.81 -5.13 -6.97
N VAL A 46 13.12 -4.17 -7.85
CA VAL A 46 14.15 -4.32 -8.90
C VAL A 46 15.53 -4.15 -8.26
N VAL A 47 16.37 -5.16 -8.42
CA VAL A 47 17.76 -5.16 -7.90
C VAL A 47 18.79 -5.14 -9.01
N ARG A 48 18.39 -5.44 -10.25
CA ARG A 48 19.27 -5.47 -11.40
C ARG A 48 18.53 -5.05 -12.66
N ALA A 49 19.17 -4.24 -13.48
CA ALA A 49 18.70 -3.90 -14.83
C ALA A 49 19.91 -3.73 -15.74
N ASP A 50 20.06 -4.62 -16.70
CA ASP A 50 21.13 -4.60 -17.69
C ASP A 50 20.55 -4.38 -19.08
N VAL A 51 21.28 -3.66 -19.88
CA VAL A 51 21.00 -3.46 -21.31
C VAL A 51 22.04 -4.23 -22.10
N MET A 52 21.59 -5.10 -22.97
CA MET A 52 22.45 -5.92 -23.84
C MET A 52 22.12 -5.65 -25.31
N PRO A 53 23.08 -5.84 -26.24
CA PRO A 53 22.76 -5.82 -27.66
C PRO A 53 21.71 -6.90 -27.98
N GLY A 54 20.70 -6.53 -28.76
CA GLY A 54 19.70 -7.49 -29.23
C GLY A 54 20.18 -8.28 -30.46
N ASP A 55 19.43 -9.29 -30.86
CA ASP A 55 19.78 -10.19 -31.98
C ASP A 55 19.78 -9.48 -33.34
N ALA A 56 19.00 -8.40 -33.50
CA ALA A 56 18.94 -7.62 -34.73
C ALA A 56 19.69 -6.28 -34.60
N VAL A 57 20.25 -5.81 -35.69
CA VAL A 57 20.95 -4.50 -35.75
C VAL A 57 20.00 -3.38 -35.35
N GLY A 58 20.40 -2.60 -34.34
CA GLY A 58 19.60 -1.48 -33.82
C GLY A 58 18.60 -1.88 -32.75
N THR A 59 18.61 -3.13 -32.28
CA THR A 59 17.80 -3.59 -31.15
C THR A 59 18.64 -3.76 -29.88
N SER A 60 17.98 -3.69 -28.73
CA SER A 60 18.56 -3.93 -27.41
C SER A 60 17.66 -4.84 -26.59
N ASP A 61 18.28 -5.77 -25.87
CA ASP A 61 17.61 -6.61 -24.90
C ASP A 61 17.80 -6.05 -23.49
N PHE A 62 16.77 -6.18 -22.67
CA PHE A 62 16.80 -5.79 -21.27
C PHE A 62 16.70 -7.02 -20.39
N ALA A 63 17.65 -7.16 -19.46
CA ALA A 63 17.61 -8.16 -18.41
C ALA A 63 17.26 -7.47 -17.08
N VAL A 64 16.13 -7.83 -16.49
CA VAL A 64 15.65 -7.25 -15.22
C VAL A 64 15.59 -8.37 -14.19
N GLY A 65 16.22 -8.14 -13.04
CA GLY A 65 16.15 -9.01 -11.87
C GLY A 65 15.34 -8.38 -10.76
N THR A 66 14.40 -9.13 -10.18
CA THR A 66 13.60 -8.68 -9.04
C THR A 66 13.77 -9.61 -7.85
N VAL A 67 13.58 -9.07 -6.65
CA VAL A 67 13.54 -9.83 -5.39
C VAL A 67 12.24 -9.55 -4.66
N ALA A 68 11.91 -10.42 -3.71
CA ALA A 68 10.73 -10.24 -2.87
C ALA A 68 10.97 -9.17 -1.79
N ASP A 69 10.02 -8.25 -1.63
CA ASP A 69 9.87 -7.52 -0.40
C ASP A 69 9.32 -8.42 0.71
N PRO A 70 9.45 -8.03 2.00
CA PRO A 70 8.82 -8.75 3.08
C PRO A 70 7.33 -8.99 2.79
N ARG A 71 6.90 -10.25 2.95
CA ARG A 71 5.48 -10.61 2.72
C ARG A 71 4.55 -9.97 3.73
N HIS A 72 5.02 -9.81 4.96
CA HIS A 72 4.29 -9.22 6.06
C HIS A 72 5.15 -8.15 6.72
N GLU A 73 4.56 -7.00 6.93
CA GLU A 73 5.15 -5.88 7.64
C GLU A 73 4.14 -5.32 8.63
N GLY A 74 4.62 -4.73 9.72
CA GLY A 74 3.71 -4.10 10.66
C GLY A 74 4.40 -3.58 11.90
N PHE A 75 3.65 -2.84 12.67
CA PHE A 75 4.11 -2.32 13.95
C PHE A 75 2.96 -2.22 14.96
N VAL A 76 3.33 -2.18 16.23
CA VAL A 76 2.46 -1.80 17.33
C VAL A 76 3.09 -0.60 18.01
N LEU A 77 2.31 0.44 18.23
CA LEU A 77 2.73 1.67 18.89
C LEU A 77 1.88 1.91 20.16
N VAL A 78 2.53 2.24 21.25
CA VAL A 78 1.89 2.70 22.49
C VAL A 78 2.34 4.11 22.73
N ASP A 79 1.40 5.05 22.85
CA ASP A 79 1.66 6.45 23.08
C ASP A 79 0.66 7.08 24.07
N ASN A 80 0.95 8.30 24.49
CA ASN A 80 0.09 9.12 25.35
C ASN A 80 -0.37 10.41 24.68
N GLU A 81 -0.42 10.43 23.35
CA GLU A 81 -0.79 11.61 22.55
C GLU A 81 -2.32 11.75 22.34
N GLY A 82 -3.11 10.95 23.03
CA GLY A 82 -4.56 11.07 23.03
C GLY A 82 -5.04 12.33 23.75
N THR A 83 -6.35 12.52 23.74
CA THR A 83 -6.98 13.68 24.37
C THR A 83 -7.58 13.35 25.73
N ALA A 84 -7.77 14.35 26.59
CA ALA A 84 -8.43 14.15 27.87
C ALA A 84 -9.91 13.74 27.70
N ALA A 85 -10.51 14.03 26.55
CA ALA A 85 -11.89 13.71 26.25
C ALA A 85 -12.10 12.22 25.92
N THR A 86 -11.17 11.61 25.21
CA THR A 86 -11.33 10.24 24.67
C THR A 86 -10.25 9.26 25.19
N GLY A 87 -9.44 9.68 26.14
CA GLY A 87 -8.32 8.90 26.69
C GLY A 87 -6.96 9.32 26.14
N LYS A 88 -6.00 9.51 27.03
CA LYS A 88 -4.64 9.97 26.68
C LYS A 88 -3.78 8.83 26.19
N ASN A 89 -3.80 7.70 26.86
CA ASN A 89 -2.99 6.56 26.48
C ASN A 89 -3.67 5.79 25.33
N ARG A 90 -2.90 5.48 24.30
CA ARG A 90 -3.40 4.82 23.09
C ARG A 90 -2.49 3.64 22.72
N VAL A 91 -3.10 2.63 22.14
CA VAL A 91 -2.42 1.55 21.44
C VAL A 91 -2.91 1.56 20.00
N SER A 92 -1.99 1.59 19.07
CA SER A 92 -2.29 1.46 17.65
C SER A 92 -1.46 0.37 17.02
N PHE A 93 -1.97 -0.22 15.95
CA PHE A 93 -1.25 -1.19 15.14
C PHE A 93 -1.50 -0.94 13.65
N ASN A 94 -0.55 -1.34 12.85
CA ASN A 94 -0.68 -1.52 11.41
C ASN A 94 -0.09 -2.86 11.03
N TRP A 95 -0.70 -3.53 10.06
CA TRP A 95 -0.19 -4.75 9.47
C TRP A 95 -0.52 -4.79 7.99
N ASP A 96 0.51 -5.02 7.17
CA ASP A 96 0.47 -5.09 5.72
C ASP A 96 0.82 -6.50 5.25
N TRP A 97 0.02 -7.02 4.34
CA TRP A 97 0.27 -8.25 3.63
C TRP A 97 0.52 -7.95 2.15
N ASN A 98 1.77 -8.05 1.75
CA ASN A 98 2.22 -7.77 0.39
C ASN A 98 1.97 -8.97 -0.52
N SER A 99 1.36 -8.69 -1.66
CA SER A 99 1.08 -9.62 -2.76
C SER A 99 0.37 -10.92 -2.33
N PRO A 100 -0.77 -10.86 -1.57
CA PRO A 100 -1.51 -12.04 -1.15
C PRO A 100 -1.97 -12.90 -2.34
N THR A 101 -2.36 -12.29 -3.47
CA THR A 101 -2.81 -13.02 -4.65
C THR A 101 -1.73 -13.19 -5.72
N GLY A 102 -0.53 -12.63 -5.51
CA GLY A 102 0.55 -12.63 -6.48
C GLY A 102 0.38 -11.61 -7.60
N ARG A 103 -0.52 -10.63 -7.46
CA ARG A 103 -0.79 -9.59 -8.45
C ARG A 103 -0.13 -8.24 -8.14
N GLY A 104 0.73 -8.20 -7.14
CA GLY A 104 1.25 -6.93 -6.62
C GLY A 104 0.17 -6.14 -5.90
N ASP A 105 -0.71 -6.85 -5.25
CA ASP A 105 -1.76 -6.32 -4.40
C ASP A 105 -1.25 -6.19 -2.95
N ARG A 106 -1.93 -5.39 -2.15
CA ARG A 106 -1.67 -5.24 -0.72
C ARG A 106 -2.97 -5.24 0.05
N LEU A 107 -3.00 -6.02 1.12
CA LEU A 107 -4.03 -5.95 2.13
C LEU A 107 -3.43 -5.30 3.37
N SER A 108 -3.96 -4.14 3.77
CA SER A 108 -3.55 -3.41 4.95
C SER A 108 -4.65 -3.42 5.99
N THR A 109 -4.30 -3.65 7.25
CA THR A 109 -5.23 -3.47 8.36
C THR A 109 -4.60 -2.60 9.42
N SER A 110 -5.36 -1.68 9.96
CA SER A 110 -4.93 -0.80 11.04
C SER A 110 -6.00 -0.66 12.10
N GLY A 111 -5.57 -0.38 13.31
CA GLY A 111 -6.48 -0.14 14.40
C GLY A 111 -5.87 0.75 15.47
N LEU A 112 -6.73 1.40 16.23
CA LEU A 112 -6.37 2.23 17.37
C LEU A 112 -7.41 2.06 18.47
N VAL A 113 -6.95 1.91 19.68
CA VAL A 113 -7.78 1.94 20.90
C VAL A 113 -7.15 2.87 21.93
N SER A 114 -7.96 3.75 22.50
CA SER A 114 -7.54 4.56 23.63
C SER A 114 -8.01 3.94 24.96
N GLU A 115 -7.43 4.41 26.04
CA GLU A 115 -7.84 4.02 27.39
C GLU A 115 -9.35 4.20 27.59
N GLN A 116 -9.96 3.32 28.41
CA GLN A 116 -11.41 3.31 28.66
C GLN A 116 -12.27 3.18 27.38
N GLN A 117 -11.65 2.79 26.24
CA GLN A 117 -12.31 2.70 24.93
C GLN A 117 -12.96 4.00 24.45
N GLY A 118 -12.47 5.15 24.93
CA GLY A 118 -12.97 6.46 24.51
C GLY A 118 -12.78 6.76 23.04
N LEU A 119 -11.83 6.07 22.37
CA LEU A 119 -11.67 6.04 20.91
C LEU A 119 -11.33 4.62 20.47
N LEU A 120 -12.10 4.10 19.54
CA LEU A 120 -11.86 2.83 18.87
C LEU A 120 -11.95 3.03 17.37
N ASN A 121 -10.86 2.78 16.67
CA ASN A 121 -10.79 2.87 15.21
C ASN A 121 -10.29 1.53 14.64
N GLY A 122 -10.87 1.11 13.53
CA GLY A 122 -10.41 -0.01 12.74
C GLY A 122 -10.60 0.29 11.26
N ARG A 123 -9.61 -0.05 10.43
CA ARG A 123 -9.61 0.16 8.99
C ARG A 123 -9.00 -1.05 8.27
N LEU A 124 -9.58 -1.41 7.14
CA LEU A 124 -9.11 -2.41 6.21
C LEU A 124 -9.03 -1.77 4.82
N ASP A 125 -7.88 -1.90 4.18
CA ASP A 125 -7.57 -1.38 2.85
C ASP A 125 -7.12 -2.52 1.96
N TYR A 126 -7.58 -2.53 0.70
CA TYR A 126 -7.08 -3.42 -0.32
C TYR A 126 -6.72 -2.62 -1.57
N THR A 127 -5.47 -2.74 -1.99
CA THR A 127 -4.96 -2.14 -3.23
C THR A 127 -4.50 -3.21 -4.19
N THR A 128 -4.69 -3.00 -5.50
CA THR A 128 -4.25 -3.94 -6.53
C THR A 128 -3.82 -3.22 -7.80
N SER A 129 -2.87 -3.80 -8.53
CA SER A 129 -2.51 -3.33 -9.87
C SER A 129 -3.64 -3.67 -10.85
N LEU A 130 -4.12 -2.65 -11.58
CA LEU A 130 -5.18 -2.79 -12.58
C LEU A 130 -4.63 -2.97 -13.99
N THR A 131 -3.53 -2.30 -14.29
CA THR A 131 -2.92 -2.33 -15.62
C THR A 131 -1.39 -2.38 -15.53
N PRO A 132 -0.72 -2.93 -16.54
CA PRO A 132 0.74 -2.90 -16.65
C PRO A 132 1.33 -1.50 -16.69
N SER A 133 0.56 -0.50 -17.15
CA SER A 133 0.99 0.90 -17.24
C SER A 133 1.04 1.63 -15.89
N GLY A 134 0.68 0.95 -14.79
CA GLY A 134 0.79 1.46 -13.43
C GLY A 134 -0.50 1.99 -12.80
N TRP A 135 -1.68 1.81 -13.43
CA TRP A 135 -2.94 2.07 -12.76
C TRP A 135 -3.14 1.12 -11.56
N ARG A 136 -3.51 1.67 -10.44
CA ARG A 136 -3.83 0.92 -9.21
C ARG A 136 -5.22 1.28 -8.73
N GLY A 137 -5.98 0.28 -8.32
CA GLY A 137 -7.27 0.45 -7.66
C GLY A 137 -7.13 0.24 -6.16
N GLU A 138 -7.95 0.97 -5.40
CA GLU A 138 -8.00 0.90 -3.95
C GLU A 138 -9.45 0.85 -3.48
N VAL A 139 -9.72 -0.02 -2.51
CA VAL A 139 -10.98 -0.09 -1.78
C VAL A 139 -10.66 -0.10 -0.29
N ALA A 140 -11.32 0.75 0.48
CA ALA A 140 -11.13 0.76 1.92
C ALA A 140 -12.45 0.84 2.68
N VAL A 141 -12.48 0.21 3.85
CA VAL A 141 -13.58 0.28 4.80
C VAL A 141 -13.03 0.58 6.19
N GLY A 142 -13.68 1.48 6.89
CA GLY A 142 -13.27 1.86 8.23
C GLY A 142 -14.46 2.09 9.15
N ARG A 143 -14.21 1.91 10.45
CA ARG A 143 -15.17 2.25 11.50
C ARG A 143 -14.47 2.91 12.66
N THR A 144 -15.00 4.03 13.09
CA THR A 144 -14.55 4.76 14.26
C THR A 144 -15.71 4.89 15.24
N LYS A 145 -15.48 4.53 16.49
CA LYS A 145 -16.38 4.83 17.61
C LYS A 145 -15.67 5.74 18.59
N TYR A 146 -16.37 6.70 19.14
CA TYR A 146 -15.83 7.51 20.22
C TYR A 146 -16.85 7.67 21.33
N GLU A 147 -16.34 7.82 22.54
CA GLU A 147 -17.08 8.11 23.76
C GLU A 147 -16.30 9.13 24.55
N VAL A 148 -16.93 10.27 24.81
CA VAL A 148 -16.31 11.33 25.61
C VAL A 148 -16.41 10.98 27.07
N SER A 149 -15.27 10.94 27.77
CA SER A 149 -15.23 10.62 29.19
C SER A 149 -16.10 11.58 30.01
N PRO A 150 -16.97 11.07 30.89
CA PRO A 150 -17.74 11.90 31.81
C PRO A 150 -16.89 12.88 32.62
N SER A 151 -15.67 12.50 32.98
CA SER A 151 -14.73 13.34 33.74
C SER A 151 -14.22 14.56 32.94
N PHE A 152 -14.41 14.59 31.62
CA PHE A 152 -14.12 15.76 30.81
C PHE A 152 -15.09 16.93 31.06
N PHE A 153 -16.30 16.61 31.48
CA PHE A 153 -17.32 17.60 31.78
C PHE A 153 -17.24 17.98 33.28
N ASN A 154 -17.02 19.23 33.57
CA ASN A 154 -17.00 19.74 34.95
C ASN A 154 -18.45 19.95 35.44
N SER A 155 -19.24 18.87 35.49
CA SER A 155 -20.66 18.85 35.84
C SER A 155 -20.99 17.68 36.74
N SER A 156 -21.89 17.87 37.68
CA SER A 156 -22.41 16.81 38.54
C SER A 156 -23.32 15.81 37.79
N THR A 157 -23.77 16.17 36.58
CA THR A 157 -24.57 15.32 35.70
C THR A 157 -24.01 15.45 34.27
N PRO A 158 -22.90 14.79 33.99
CA PRO A 158 -22.24 14.90 32.68
C PRO A 158 -23.10 14.27 31.58
N PRO A 159 -23.20 14.90 30.40
CA PRO A 159 -23.89 14.32 29.27
C PRO A 159 -23.08 13.10 28.73
N SER A 160 -23.78 12.06 28.27
CA SER A 160 -23.17 10.98 27.50
C SER A 160 -23.03 11.47 26.05
N VAL A 161 -21.78 11.58 25.59
CA VAL A 161 -21.47 11.96 24.21
C VAL A 161 -20.74 10.81 23.54
N THR A 162 -21.44 10.14 22.65
CA THR A 162 -20.93 9.01 21.88
C THR A 162 -21.20 9.19 20.40
N GLY A 163 -20.37 8.64 19.56
CA GLY A 163 -20.59 8.64 18.12
C GLY A 163 -19.96 7.46 17.43
N THR A 164 -20.48 7.17 16.24
CA THR A 164 -19.94 6.15 15.34
C THR A 164 -19.90 6.69 13.93
N ALA A 165 -18.77 6.57 13.26
CA ALA A 165 -18.59 6.86 11.84
C ALA A 165 -18.18 5.59 11.11
N ASN A 166 -18.78 5.35 9.94
CA ASN A 166 -18.32 4.34 9.00
C ASN A 166 -17.79 5.06 7.76
N THR A 167 -16.63 4.61 7.27
CA THR A 167 -15.97 5.17 6.09
C THR A 167 -15.89 4.11 5.02
N TYR A 168 -16.22 4.47 3.79
CA TYR A 168 -16.07 3.64 2.60
C TYR A 168 -15.35 4.46 1.55
N GLU A 169 -14.28 3.92 1.02
CA GLU A 169 -13.46 4.61 0.03
C GLU A 169 -13.28 3.72 -1.21
N LEU A 170 -13.31 4.36 -2.37
CA LEU A 170 -12.96 3.78 -3.65
C LEU A 170 -12.03 4.76 -4.35
N GLY A 171 -10.86 4.30 -4.72
CA GLY A 171 -9.83 5.13 -5.34
C GLY A 171 -9.17 4.47 -6.53
N ALA A 172 -8.59 5.30 -7.38
CA ALA A 172 -7.67 4.87 -8.43
C ALA A 172 -6.51 5.86 -8.51
N THR A 173 -5.29 5.33 -8.61
CA THR A 173 -4.07 6.13 -8.73
C THR A 173 -3.29 5.76 -9.98
N TYR A 174 -2.62 6.76 -10.56
CA TYR A 174 -1.75 6.59 -11.71
C TYR A 174 -0.45 7.37 -11.51
N PRO A 175 0.74 6.75 -11.66
CA PRO A 175 2.01 7.44 -11.50
C PRO A 175 2.32 8.32 -12.72
N LEU A 176 2.35 9.64 -12.52
CA LEU A 176 2.74 10.63 -13.53
C LEU A 176 4.27 10.82 -13.53
N ARG A 177 5.02 9.82 -13.99
CA ARG A 177 6.50 9.84 -14.03
C ARG A 177 7.03 9.73 -15.44
#